data_d37f0d9f599773da17d01c0816cbd206
#
_entry.id   d37f0d9f599773da17d01c0816cbd206
#
_cell.length_a   1.000
_cell.length_b   1.000
_cell.length_c   1.000
_cell.angle_alpha   90.00
_cell.angle_beta   90.00
_cell.angle_gamma   90.00
#
_symmetry.space_group_name_H-M   'P 1'
#
loop_
_entity.id
_entity.type
_entity.pdbx_description
1 polymer ?
#
loop_
_entity_poly.entity_id
_entity_poly.type
_entity_poly.pdbx_seq_one_letter_code
_entity_poly.pdbx_strand_id
1 'polypeptide(L)'
;LIQEASDVHLFLNPDVIFAPDVLPGLLGYLQENSSVGALMPRVNYPDGTLQYLCKLLPTPFDLFLRRFIPLDGLTGFVNRRYELHGLRQDKPSTVPVLSGCFLLVRYDLLKALKGFDERYFMYMEDVDLVRRVGDKAQTVYLPAFQVTHHYARGSYRSVKLLGYHVRSAVQYFYKWGWFFDRTRKTRNRDALLAVLNERE
;
A
#
# COMPACT_ATOMS: atom_id res chain seq x y z
N LEU A 1 15.73 -5.08 -16.17
CA LEU A 1 16.54 -6.29 -16.38
C LEU A 1 17.15 -6.69 -15.04
N ILE A 2 16.53 -7.65 -14.33
CA ILE A 2 17.07 -8.19 -13.08
C ILE A 2 17.93 -9.38 -13.50
N GLN A 3 19.25 -9.20 -13.52
CA GLN A 3 20.20 -10.22 -13.98
C GLN A 3 20.79 -11.10 -12.86
N GLU A 4 20.58 -10.76 -11.60
CA GLU A 4 21.09 -11.55 -10.47
C GLU A 4 19.96 -12.02 -9.56
N ALA A 5 20.08 -13.25 -9.04
CA ALA A 5 19.14 -13.81 -8.09
C ALA A 5 19.25 -13.06 -6.76
N SER A 6 18.30 -12.21 -6.45
CA SER A 6 18.12 -11.62 -5.13
C SER A 6 16.92 -12.27 -4.45
N ASP A 7 16.99 -12.46 -3.13
CA ASP A 7 15.86 -13.03 -2.37
C ASP A 7 14.70 -12.05 -2.22
N VAL A 8 14.99 -10.76 -2.29
CA VAL A 8 14.03 -9.66 -2.07
C VAL A 8 14.29 -8.52 -3.07
N HIS A 9 13.23 -7.91 -3.56
CA HIS A 9 13.27 -6.71 -4.38
C HIS A 9 12.71 -5.52 -3.60
N LEU A 10 13.43 -4.39 -3.61
CA LEU A 10 12.99 -3.12 -3.03
C LEU A 10 12.50 -2.17 -4.11
N PHE A 11 11.25 -1.75 -4.02
CA PHE A 11 10.74 -0.57 -4.72
C PHE A 11 10.93 0.63 -3.81
N LEU A 12 11.57 1.67 -4.31
CA LEU A 12 11.96 2.83 -3.52
C LEU A 12 11.77 4.12 -4.33
N ASN A 13 11.04 5.07 -3.77
CA ASN A 13 10.98 6.41 -4.34
C ASN A 13 12.28 7.18 -4.07
N PRO A 14 12.71 8.05 -5.02
CA PRO A 14 13.97 8.79 -4.88
C PRO A 14 13.97 9.85 -3.79
N ASP A 15 12.79 10.19 -3.25
CA ASP A 15 12.56 11.18 -2.19
C ASP A 15 12.31 10.55 -0.81
N VAL A 16 12.77 9.30 -0.61
CA VAL A 16 12.72 8.59 0.68
C VAL A 16 14.11 8.55 1.31
N ILE A 17 14.18 8.92 2.58
CA ILE A 17 15.39 8.88 3.43
C ILE A 17 15.16 7.93 4.60
N PHE A 18 16.18 7.13 4.94
CA PHE A 18 16.11 6.19 6.06
C PHE A 18 17.50 5.94 6.68
N ALA A 19 17.52 5.49 7.92
CA ALA A 19 18.75 5.14 8.63
C ALA A 19 19.36 3.82 8.10
N PRO A 20 20.69 3.62 8.24
CA PRO A 20 21.40 2.45 7.67
C PRO A 20 20.93 1.10 8.21
N ASP A 21 20.37 1.04 9.41
CA ASP A 21 19.88 -0.16 10.08
C ASP A 21 18.47 -0.61 9.61
N VAL A 22 17.72 0.27 8.96
CA VAL A 22 16.35 -0.01 8.54
C VAL A 22 16.29 -1.16 7.54
N LEU A 23 17.09 -1.13 6.49
CA LEU A 23 17.04 -2.16 5.46
C LEU A 23 17.50 -3.53 5.99
N PRO A 24 18.63 -3.66 6.72
CA PRO A 24 19.00 -4.92 7.37
C PRO A 24 17.92 -5.46 8.31
N GLY A 25 17.30 -4.61 9.11
CA GLY A 25 16.22 -5.02 10.01
C GLY A 25 14.98 -5.54 9.31
N LEU A 26 14.55 -4.88 8.22
CA LEU A 26 13.43 -5.33 7.38
C LEU A 26 13.73 -6.66 6.68
N LEU A 27 14.96 -6.86 6.21
CA LEU A 27 15.41 -8.11 5.60
C LEU A 27 15.44 -9.25 6.64
N GLY A 28 15.95 -8.98 7.85
CA GLY A 28 15.92 -9.93 8.97
C GLY A 28 14.50 -10.38 9.30
N TYR A 29 13.56 -9.44 9.38
CA TYR A 29 12.15 -9.78 9.61
C TYR A 29 11.58 -10.69 8.51
N LEU A 30 11.89 -10.44 7.23
CA LEU A 30 11.47 -11.32 6.13
C LEU A 30 12.11 -12.71 6.22
N GLN A 31 13.37 -12.82 6.65
CA GLN A 31 14.06 -14.10 6.83
C GLN A 31 13.38 -14.96 7.94
N GLU A 32 13.00 -14.34 9.04
CA GLU A 32 12.34 -15.00 10.17
C GLU A 32 10.86 -15.34 9.87
N ASN A 33 10.22 -14.64 8.93
CA ASN A 33 8.78 -14.76 8.65
C ASN A 33 8.52 -15.17 7.19
N SER A 34 8.64 -16.47 6.89
CA SER A 34 8.51 -17.02 5.55
C SER A 34 7.12 -16.83 4.91
N SER A 35 6.07 -16.65 5.70
CA SER A 35 4.71 -16.37 5.24
C SER A 35 4.51 -14.94 4.68
N VAL A 36 5.46 -14.03 4.95
CA VAL A 36 5.40 -12.64 4.50
C VAL A 36 5.96 -12.52 3.09
N GLY A 37 5.14 -12.06 2.16
CA GLY A 37 5.50 -11.87 0.74
C GLY A 37 5.85 -10.43 0.39
N ALA A 38 5.23 -9.46 1.08
CA ALA A 38 5.53 -8.05 0.92
C ALA A 38 5.54 -7.31 2.26
N LEU A 39 6.42 -6.31 2.38
CA LEU A 39 6.68 -5.61 3.63
C LEU A 39 6.88 -4.11 3.36
N MET A 40 6.27 -3.25 4.21
CA MET A 40 6.46 -1.81 4.23
C MET A 40 6.75 -1.33 5.66
N PRO A 41 7.76 -0.49 5.90
CA PRO A 41 8.00 0.15 7.18
C PRO A 41 6.98 1.27 7.45
N ARG A 42 7.06 1.88 8.62
CA ARG A 42 6.38 3.14 8.92
C ARG A 42 6.97 4.24 8.03
N VAL A 43 6.10 5.02 7.40
CA VAL A 43 6.50 6.14 6.54
C VAL A 43 6.01 7.43 7.19
N ASN A 44 6.93 8.35 7.44
CA ASN A 44 6.63 9.65 8.03
C ASN A 44 6.85 10.79 7.02
N TYR A 45 6.20 11.92 7.25
CA TYR A 45 6.55 13.20 6.65
C TYR A 45 7.87 13.73 7.28
N PRO A 46 8.53 14.74 6.66
CA PRO A 46 9.74 15.36 7.23
C PRO A 46 9.52 16.00 8.62
N ASP A 47 8.30 16.37 8.97
CA ASP A 47 7.92 16.88 10.29
C ASP A 47 7.70 15.78 11.34
N GLY A 48 7.92 14.51 10.99
CA GLY A 48 7.74 13.34 11.84
C GLY A 48 6.31 12.81 11.92
N THR A 49 5.33 13.48 11.32
CA THR A 49 3.95 13.00 11.29
C THR A 49 3.78 11.79 10.37
N LEU A 50 2.88 10.87 10.73
CA LEU A 50 2.64 9.64 9.98
C LEU A 50 1.98 9.92 8.61
N GLN A 51 2.52 9.30 7.55
CA GLN A 51 1.82 9.16 6.28
C GLN A 51 0.95 7.90 6.29
N TYR A 52 -0.38 8.06 6.18
CA TYR A 52 -1.33 6.94 6.18
C TYR A 52 -1.33 6.24 4.82
N LEU A 53 -0.31 5.40 4.58
CA LEU A 53 -0.08 4.69 3.31
C LEU A 53 -0.60 3.25 3.31
N CYS A 54 -0.93 2.70 4.49
CA CYS A 54 -1.68 1.46 4.59
C CYS A 54 -3.14 1.72 4.29
N LYS A 55 -3.74 0.98 3.33
CA LYS A 55 -5.10 1.24 2.89
C LYS A 55 -5.90 -0.05 2.73
N LEU A 56 -7.21 0.10 2.71
CA LEU A 56 -8.11 -0.94 2.23
C LEU A 56 -7.98 -1.11 0.71
N LEU A 57 -8.38 -2.25 0.17
CA LEU A 57 -8.60 -2.38 -1.28
C LEU A 57 -9.71 -1.41 -1.69
N PRO A 58 -9.46 -0.54 -2.69
CA PRO A 58 -10.37 0.55 -2.99
C PRO A 58 -11.70 0.09 -3.58
N THR A 59 -12.75 0.81 -3.24
CA THR A 59 -14.03 0.78 -3.95
C THR A 59 -14.11 1.96 -4.93
N PRO A 60 -15.03 1.94 -5.92
CA PRO A 60 -15.27 3.12 -6.76
C PRO A 60 -15.60 4.37 -5.94
N PHE A 61 -16.30 4.20 -4.82
CA PHE A 61 -16.59 5.28 -3.88
C PHE A 61 -15.31 5.92 -3.31
N ASP A 62 -14.35 5.10 -2.86
CA ASP A 62 -13.11 5.58 -2.25
C ASP A 62 -12.23 6.37 -3.24
N LEU A 63 -12.25 6.04 -4.53
CA LEU A 63 -11.41 6.70 -5.53
C LEU A 63 -12.08 7.88 -6.23
N PHE A 64 -13.39 7.79 -6.51
CA PHE A 64 -14.10 8.83 -7.27
C PHE A 64 -14.88 9.79 -6.38
N LEU A 65 -15.79 9.31 -5.52
CA LEU A 65 -16.63 10.22 -4.72
C LEU A 65 -15.81 11.04 -3.72
N ARG A 66 -14.88 10.41 -3.02
CA ARG A 66 -14.03 11.07 -2.02
C ARG A 66 -13.29 12.29 -2.58
N ARG A 67 -12.94 12.27 -3.86
CA ARG A 67 -12.18 13.33 -4.51
C ARG A 67 -13.05 14.50 -4.97
N PHE A 68 -14.32 14.21 -5.31
CA PHE A 68 -15.19 15.19 -5.98
C PHE A 68 -16.30 15.74 -5.10
N ILE A 69 -16.56 15.15 -3.93
CA ILE A 69 -17.60 15.59 -3.02
C ILE A 69 -16.96 16.14 -1.73
N PRO A 70 -16.90 17.46 -1.55
CA PRO A 70 -16.47 18.09 -0.31
C PRO A 70 -17.62 18.04 0.70
N LEU A 71 -17.87 16.85 1.28
CA LEU A 71 -18.78 16.68 2.40
C LEU A 71 -17.93 16.76 3.68
N ASP A 72 -17.77 17.96 4.22
CA ASP A 72 -17.09 18.21 5.49
C ASP A 72 -17.72 17.35 6.60
N GLY A 73 -16.89 16.55 7.28
CA GLY A 73 -17.31 15.60 8.31
C GLY A 73 -17.44 14.15 7.83
N LEU A 74 -18.24 13.85 6.81
CA LEU A 74 -18.40 12.48 6.29
C LEU A 74 -17.16 11.99 5.55
N THR A 75 -16.50 12.87 4.80
CA THR A 75 -15.23 12.60 4.12
C THR A 75 -14.12 12.26 5.10
N GLY A 76 -14.08 12.90 6.28
CA GLY A 76 -13.13 12.60 7.33
C GLY A 76 -13.26 11.17 7.86
N PHE A 77 -14.49 10.71 8.12
CA PHE A 77 -14.74 9.34 8.58
C PHE A 77 -14.37 8.29 7.52
N VAL A 78 -14.80 8.51 6.27
CA VAL A 78 -14.51 7.61 5.14
C VAL A 78 -13.00 7.53 4.89
N ASN A 79 -12.28 8.67 4.93
CA ASN A 79 -10.84 8.72 4.79
C ASN A 79 -10.14 7.94 5.90
N ARG A 80 -10.49 8.17 7.17
CA ARG A 80 -9.90 7.47 8.30
C ARG A 80 -10.09 5.97 8.22
N ARG A 81 -11.27 5.53 7.76
CA ARG A 81 -11.55 4.10 7.55
C ARG A 81 -10.72 3.53 6.40
N TYR A 82 -10.73 4.19 5.24
CA TYR A 82 -10.00 3.73 4.04
C TYR A 82 -8.49 3.70 4.26
N GLU A 83 -7.94 4.69 4.94
CA GLU A 83 -6.52 4.85 5.24
C GLU A 83 -6.11 4.19 6.57
N LEU A 84 -6.95 3.32 7.14
CA LEU A 84 -6.67 2.53 8.34
C LEU A 84 -6.03 3.36 9.47
N HIS A 85 -6.59 4.55 9.77
CA HIS A 85 -6.05 5.46 10.82
C HIS A 85 -6.03 4.84 12.22
N GLY A 86 -6.76 3.75 12.46
CA GLY A 86 -6.72 3.02 13.72
C GLY A 86 -5.65 1.95 13.81
N LEU A 87 -4.82 1.78 12.76
CA LEU A 87 -3.77 0.77 12.74
C LEU A 87 -2.72 1.05 13.80
N ARG A 88 -2.33 0.05 14.56
CA ARG A 88 -1.32 0.17 15.62
C ARG A 88 0.04 0.50 15.03
N GLN A 89 0.81 1.29 15.82
CA GLN A 89 2.14 1.77 15.42
C GLN A 89 3.26 1.11 16.23
N ASP A 90 2.94 0.09 17.02
CA ASP A 90 3.87 -0.61 17.93
C ASP A 90 4.07 -2.08 17.60
N LYS A 91 3.26 -2.66 16.67
CA LYS A 91 3.39 -4.06 16.25
C LYS A 91 3.10 -4.26 14.75
N PRO A 92 3.62 -5.37 14.16
CA PRO A 92 3.32 -5.73 12.78
C PRO A 92 1.83 -5.95 12.55
N SER A 93 1.33 -5.55 11.38
CA SER A 93 -0.08 -5.76 11.01
C SER A 93 -0.21 -6.18 9.56
N THR A 94 -1.07 -7.18 9.29
CA THR A 94 -1.42 -7.57 7.92
C THR A 94 -2.43 -6.59 7.35
N VAL A 95 -2.10 -5.97 6.21
CA VAL A 95 -2.95 -4.95 5.57
C VAL A 95 -3.14 -5.25 4.09
N PRO A 96 -4.29 -4.90 3.49
CA PRO A 96 -4.60 -5.24 2.10
C PRO A 96 -3.77 -4.48 1.07
N VAL A 97 -3.31 -3.26 1.39
CA VAL A 97 -2.56 -2.37 0.50
C VAL A 97 -1.40 -1.73 1.24
N LEU A 98 -0.21 -1.85 0.65
CA LEU A 98 1.02 -1.15 1.01
C LEU A 98 1.39 -0.21 -0.14
N SER A 99 2.05 0.90 0.16
CA SER A 99 2.48 1.85 -0.87
C SER A 99 3.81 1.45 -1.51
N GLY A 100 3.93 1.69 -2.80
CA GLY A 100 5.15 1.50 -3.57
C GLY A 100 6.28 2.49 -3.25
N CYS A 101 6.07 3.50 -2.37
CA CYS A 101 7.13 4.46 -2.04
C CYS A 101 8.32 3.81 -1.31
N PHE A 102 8.06 2.77 -0.50
CA PHE A 102 9.06 1.89 0.10
C PHE A 102 8.43 0.51 0.30
N LEU A 103 8.66 -0.40 -0.61
CA LEU A 103 8.01 -1.71 -0.62
C LEU A 103 9.04 -2.81 -0.91
N LEU A 104 9.23 -3.71 0.05
CA LEU A 104 9.99 -4.95 -0.17
C LEU A 104 9.04 -6.05 -0.61
N VAL A 105 9.44 -6.81 -1.62
CA VAL A 105 8.68 -7.98 -2.11
C VAL A 105 9.64 -9.13 -2.33
N ARG A 106 9.27 -10.34 -1.91
CA ARG A 106 10.06 -11.54 -2.22
C ARG A 106 10.20 -11.71 -3.72
N TYR A 107 11.43 -11.95 -4.16
CA TYR A 107 11.75 -11.98 -5.58
C TYR A 107 11.06 -13.12 -6.33
N ASP A 108 10.97 -14.29 -5.73
CA ASP A 108 10.27 -15.45 -6.29
C ASP A 108 8.79 -15.16 -6.56
N LEU A 109 8.09 -14.49 -5.60
CA LEU A 109 6.72 -14.03 -5.80
C LEU A 109 6.62 -12.95 -6.87
N LEU A 110 7.51 -11.96 -6.85
CA LEU A 110 7.54 -10.91 -7.86
C LEU A 110 7.71 -11.49 -9.28
N LYS A 111 8.60 -12.46 -9.42
CA LYS A 111 8.84 -13.19 -10.67
C LYS A 111 7.63 -14.00 -11.10
N ALA A 112 7.04 -14.77 -10.18
CA ALA A 112 5.85 -15.59 -10.44
C ALA A 112 4.64 -14.73 -10.85
N LEU A 113 4.53 -13.52 -10.29
CA LEU A 113 3.48 -12.54 -10.59
C LEU A 113 3.80 -11.67 -11.81
N LYS A 114 4.98 -11.82 -12.43
CA LYS A 114 5.47 -11.05 -13.59
C LYS A 114 5.59 -9.55 -13.31
N GLY A 115 5.95 -9.17 -12.06
CA GLY A 115 6.15 -7.78 -11.68
C GLY A 115 4.88 -6.92 -11.69
N PHE A 116 5.04 -5.64 -12.01
CA PHE A 116 3.92 -4.72 -12.19
C PHE A 116 3.11 -5.06 -13.45
N ASP A 117 1.82 -4.77 -13.39
CA ASP A 117 0.94 -4.86 -14.55
C ASP A 117 1.12 -3.59 -15.41
N GLU A 118 1.72 -3.71 -16.59
CA GLU A 118 2.08 -2.61 -17.48
C GLU A 118 0.89 -1.78 -17.99
N ARG A 119 -0.36 -2.23 -17.75
CA ARG A 119 -1.55 -1.44 -18.05
C ARG A 119 -1.64 -0.18 -17.21
N TYR A 120 -1.02 -0.19 -16.01
CA TYR A 120 -0.96 0.98 -15.12
C TYR A 120 0.30 1.78 -15.45
N PHE A 121 0.14 2.90 -16.12
CA PHE A 121 1.26 3.81 -16.38
C PHE A 121 1.73 4.52 -15.11
N MET A 122 0.79 4.88 -14.24
CA MET A 122 1.03 5.58 -12.98
C MET A 122 -0.20 5.46 -12.09
N TYR A 123 0.00 5.26 -10.78
CA TYR A 123 -1.03 4.98 -9.78
C TYR A 123 -1.72 3.62 -9.97
N MET A 124 -2.11 3.01 -8.90
CA MET A 124 -2.75 1.69 -8.81
C MET A 124 -1.86 0.49 -9.16
N GLU A 125 -0.65 0.70 -9.69
CA GLU A 125 0.34 -0.37 -9.97
C GLU A 125 0.76 -1.07 -8.68
N ASP A 126 1.01 -0.31 -7.62
CA ASP A 126 1.36 -0.83 -6.29
C ASP A 126 0.17 -1.52 -5.62
N VAL A 127 -1.01 -0.94 -5.70
CA VAL A 127 -2.26 -1.54 -5.20
C VAL A 127 -2.52 -2.88 -5.86
N ASP A 128 -2.36 -2.97 -7.19
CA ASP A 128 -2.54 -4.20 -7.96
C ASP A 128 -1.49 -5.26 -7.61
N LEU A 129 -0.22 -4.85 -7.52
CA LEU A 129 0.87 -5.78 -7.16
C LEU A 129 0.68 -6.33 -5.75
N VAL A 130 0.48 -5.47 -4.75
CA VAL A 130 0.29 -5.88 -3.35
C VAL A 130 -0.95 -6.77 -3.21
N ARG A 131 -2.02 -6.46 -3.94
CA ARG A 131 -3.21 -7.32 -3.98
C ARG A 131 -2.89 -8.72 -4.51
N ARG A 132 -2.13 -8.85 -5.61
CA ARG A 132 -1.71 -10.14 -6.19
C ARG A 132 -0.75 -10.89 -5.26
N VAL A 133 0.17 -10.19 -4.59
CA VAL A 133 1.01 -10.78 -3.54
C VAL A 133 0.16 -11.34 -2.43
N GLY A 134 -0.81 -10.58 -1.96
CA GLY A 134 -1.73 -10.99 -0.92
C GLY A 134 -2.61 -12.21 -1.27
N ASP A 135 -2.75 -12.61 -2.55
CA ASP A 135 -3.38 -13.88 -2.95
C ASP A 135 -2.49 -15.10 -2.65
N LYS A 136 -1.20 -14.91 -2.36
CA LYS A 136 -0.19 -15.94 -2.20
C LYS A 136 0.51 -15.93 -0.84
N ALA A 137 0.65 -14.75 -0.22
CA ALA A 137 1.43 -14.54 0.99
C ALA A 137 0.87 -13.34 1.78
N GLN A 138 1.36 -13.13 3.00
CA GLN A 138 0.96 -11.98 3.80
C GLN A 138 1.61 -10.69 3.28
N THR A 139 0.86 -9.59 3.38
CA THR A 139 1.33 -8.23 3.09
C THR A 139 1.35 -7.47 4.41
N VAL A 140 2.54 -7.10 4.90
CA VAL A 140 2.75 -6.67 6.28
C VAL A 140 3.22 -5.22 6.36
N TYR A 141 2.60 -4.45 7.23
CA TYR A 141 3.10 -3.18 7.73
C TYR A 141 3.92 -3.43 9.00
N LEU A 142 5.19 -3.00 9.02
CA LEU A 142 6.13 -3.21 10.12
C LEU A 142 6.59 -1.86 10.70
N PRO A 143 5.88 -1.29 11.68
CA PRO A 143 6.15 0.05 12.21
C PRO A 143 7.40 0.14 13.10
N ALA A 144 8.01 -1.00 13.48
CA ALA A 144 9.27 -1.01 14.24
C ALA A 144 10.42 -0.31 13.51
N PHE A 145 10.36 -0.25 12.17
CA PHE A 145 11.29 0.50 11.33
C PHE A 145 10.56 1.65 10.67
N GLN A 146 11.26 2.79 10.51
CA GLN A 146 10.65 3.99 9.96
C GLN A 146 11.53 4.67 8.92
N VAL A 147 10.87 5.28 7.94
CA VAL A 147 11.50 6.04 6.86
C VAL A 147 10.82 7.41 6.73
N THR A 148 11.53 8.40 6.18
CA THR A 148 10.98 9.72 5.90
C THR A 148 10.79 9.90 4.40
N HIS A 149 9.58 10.26 3.97
CA HIS A 149 9.23 10.46 2.57
C HIS A 149 8.83 11.92 2.32
N HIS A 150 9.58 12.61 1.46
CA HIS A 150 9.40 14.02 1.09
C HIS A 150 8.28 14.21 0.06
N TYR A 151 7.10 13.71 0.35
CA TYR A 151 5.97 13.62 -0.58
C TYR A 151 5.45 14.97 -1.09
N ALA A 152 5.56 15.23 -2.38
CA ALA A 152 5.20 16.50 -3.02
C ALA A 152 3.71 16.67 -3.41
N ARG A 153 2.82 15.69 -3.14
CA ARG A 153 1.36 15.71 -3.48
C ARG A 153 1.06 16.11 -4.94
N GLY A 154 1.88 15.65 -5.90
CA GLY A 154 1.81 16.08 -7.31
C GLY A 154 0.47 15.87 -7.99
N SER A 155 -0.26 14.79 -7.69
CA SER A 155 -1.55 14.47 -8.32
C SER A 155 -2.69 15.45 -8.00
N TYR A 156 -2.55 16.24 -6.93
CA TYR A 156 -3.54 17.29 -6.57
C TYR A 156 -3.32 18.61 -7.32
N ARG A 157 -2.15 18.78 -7.96
CA ARG A 157 -1.74 20.03 -8.60
C ARG A 157 -1.74 19.97 -10.14
N SER A 158 -1.98 18.79 -10.74
CA SER A 158 -1.89 18.60 -12.19
C SER A 158 -3.08 17.82 -12.74
N VAL A 159 -3.80 18.45 -13.70
CA VAL A 159 -4.92 17.81 -14.43
C VAL A 159 -4.43 16.57 -15.21
N LYS A 160 -3.20 16.60 -15.74
CA LYS A 160 -2.59 15.46 -16.44
C LYS A 160 -2.41 14.27 -15.50
N LEU A 161 -1.89 14.49 -14.29
CA LEU A 161 -1.73 13.44 -13.27
C LEU A 161 -3.07 12.93 -12.76
N LEU A 162 -4.08 13.80 -12.67
CA LEU A 162 -5.45 13.37 -12.38
C LEU A 162 -5.98 12.44 -13.48
N GLY A 163 -5.75 12.76 -14.75
CA GLY A 163 -6.14 11.90 -15.88
C GLY A 163 -5.52 10.52 -15.81
N TYR A 164 -4.23 10.40 -15.47
CA TYR A 164 -3.57 9.11 -15.25
C TYR A 164 -4.19 8.34 -14.08
N HIS A 165 -4.47 9.02 -12.97
CA HIS A 165 -5.09 8.37 -11.81
C HIS A 165 -6.49 7.82 -12.14
N VAL A 166 -7.33 8.60 -12.82
CA VAL A 166 -8.67 8.16 -13.25
C VAL A 166 -8.58 6.98 -14.21
N ARG A 167 -7.68 7.04 -15.22
CA ARG A 167 -7.47 5.94 -16.15
C ARG A 167 -7.05 4.65 -15.44
N SER A 168 -6.08 4.74 -14.54
CA SER A 168 -5.60 3.58 -13.77
C SER A 168 -6.68 3.03 -12.84
N ALA A 169 -7.48 3.89 -12.20
CA ALA A 169 -8.61 3.46 -11.39
C ALA A 169 -9.68 2.71 -12.21
N VAL A 170 -10.02 3.21 -13.39
CA VAL A 170 -10.94 2.54 -14.32
C VAL A 170 -10.39 1.17 -14.73
N GLN A 171 -9.10 1.08 -15.11
CA GLN A 171 -8.45 -0.18 -15.45
C GLN A 171 -8.45 -1.17 -14.28
N TYR A 172 -8.22 -0.67 -13.05
CA TYR A 172 -8.26 -1.49 -11.84
C TYR A 172 -9.64 -2.12 -11.63
N PHE A 173 -10.71 -1.33 -11.75
CA PHE A 173 -12.05 -1.86 -11.59
C PHE A 173 -12.51 -2.77 -12.75
N TYR A 174 -12.03 -2.56 -13.96
CA TYR A 174 -12.25 -3.53 -15.05
C TYR A 174 -11.55 -4.86 -14.77
N LYS A 175 -10.39 -4.86 -14.17
CA LYS A 175 -9.65 -6.09 -13.81
C LYS A 175 -10.28 -6.82 -12.64
N TRP A 176 -10.65 -6.10 -11.57
CA TRP A 176 -11.00 -6.68 -10.28
C TRP A 176 -12.48 -6.63 -9.91
N GLY A 177 -13.27 -5.95 -10.71
CA GLY A 177 -14.71 -5.76 -10.47
C GLY A 177 -15.05 -4.41 -9.83
N TRP A 178 -16.09 -3.79 -10.36
CA TRP A 178 -16.58 -2.49 -9.87
C TRP A 178 -17.27 -2.61 -8.52
N PHE A 179 -18.30 -3.42 -8.43
CA PHE A 179 -19.16 -3.53 -7.25
C PHE A 179 -19.05 -4.89 -6.58
N PHE A 180 -18.94 -5.97 -7.36
CA PHE A 180 -18.91 -7.34 -6.88
C PHE A 180 -17.47 -7.87 -6.90
N ASP A 181 -16.80 -7.81 -5.72
CA ASP A 181 -15.44 -8.29 -5.51
C ASP A 181 -15.36 -8.94 -4.11
N ARG A 182 -15.46 -10.25 -4.09
CA ARG A 182 -15.46 -11.05 -2.85
C ARG A 182 -14.14 -10.90 -2.09
N THR A 183 -13.02 -10.95 -2.79
CA THR A 183 -11.68 -10.82 -2.20
C THR A 183 -11.52 -9.46 -1.51
N ARG A 184 -11.92 -8.37 -2.18
CA ARG A 184 -11.94 -7.02 -1.59
C ARG A 184 -12.79 -6.98 -0.33
N LYS A 185 -14.01 -7.52 -0.38
CA LYS A 185 -14.93 -7.52 0.76
C LYS A 185 -14.32 -8.26 1.96
N THR A 186 -13.78 -9.45 1.73
CA THR A 186 -13.19 -10.28 2.79
C THR A 186 -11.96 -9.61 3.40
N ARG A 187 -10.97 -9.23 2.60
CA ARG A 187 -9.72 -8.63 3.09
C ARG A 187 -9.95 -7.30 3.81
N ASN A 188 -10.84 -6.46 3.27
CA ASN A 188 -11.16 -5.19 3.91
C ASN A 188 -11.87 -5.40 5.25
N ARG A 189 -12.79 -6.38 5.33
CA ARG A 189 -13.44 -6.74 6.60
C ARG A 189 -12.41 -7.23 7.62
N ASP A 190 -11.51 -8.13 7.22
CA ASP A 190 -10.54 -8.74 8.13
C ASP A 190 -9.53 -7.70 8.64
N ALA A 191 -9.08 -6.78 7.78
CA ALA A 191 -8.23 -5.65 8.18
C ALA A 191 -8.94 -4.69 9.15
N LEU A 192 -10.24 -4.41 8.94
CA LEU A 192 -11.02 -3.56 9.83
C LEU A 192 -11.28 -4.24 11.18
N LEU A 193 -11.53 -5.55 11.20
CA LEU A 193 -11.69 -6.30 12.45
C LEU A 193 -10.38 -6.33 13.24
N ALA A 194 -9.22 -6.49 12.58
CA ALA A 194 -7.92 -6.40 13.23
C ALA A 194 -7.72 -5.03 13.92
N VAL A 195 -8.07 -3.93 13.24
CA VAL A 195 -8.00 -2.57 13.82
C VAL A 195 -8.96 -2.39 15.00
N LEU A 196 -10.13 -3.02 15.00
CA LEU A 196 -11.12 -2.91 16.10
C LEU A 196 -10.71 -3.72 17.33
N ASN A 197 -10.29 -4.99 17.13
CA ASN A 197 -9.87 -5.90 18.21
C ASN A 197 -8.57 -5.45 18.89
N GLU A 198 -7.81 -4.58 18.27
CA GLU A 198 -6.59 -4.01 18.83
C GLU A 198 -6.80 -2.77 19.71
N ARG A 199 -8.05 -2.31 19.86
CA ARG A 199 -8.43 -1.19 20.74
C ARG A 199 -8.87 -1.61 22.14
N GLU A 200 -9.11 -2.91 22.34
CA GLU A 200 -9.38 -3.53 23.63
C GLU A 200 -8.09 -4.01 24.32
#